data_518300bd532704988651cf39c10b9341
#
_entry.id   518300bd532704988651cf39c10b9341
#
_cell.length_a   1.000
_cell.length_b   1.000
_cell.length_c   1.000
_cell.angle_alpha   90.00
_cell.angle_beta   90.00
_cell.angle_gamma   90.00
#
_symmetry.space_group_name_H-M   'P 1'
#
loop_
_entity.id
_entity.type
_entity.pdbx_description
1 polymer ?
#
loop_
_entity_poly.entity_id
_entity_poly.type
_entity_poly.pdbx_seq_one_letter_code
_entity_poly.pdbx_strand_id
1 'polypeptide(L)' 'MTKYVCTICGYVYDPEKGDPDQGVAPGTAWEDVSDDYVCPACGVGKDMFEEA' A
#
# COMPACT_ATOMS: atom_id res chain seq x y z
N MET A 1 -9.15 -0.10 9.69
CA MET A 1 -7.92 -0.84 9.35
C MET A 1 -6.74 0.12 9.34
N THR A 2 -5.55 -0.39 9.62
CA THR A 2 -4.36 0.44 9.75
C THR A 2 -3.86 0.90 8.39
N LYS A 3 -3.61 2.19 8.26
CA LYS A 3 -3.00 2.75 7.04
C LYS A 3 -1.49 2.57 7.08
N TYR A 4 -0.89 2.49 5.91
CA TYR A 4 0.56 2.37 5.78
C TYR A 4 1.07 3.46 4.86
N VAL A 5 2.26 3.98 5.18
CA VAL A 5 2.85 5.10 4.43
C VAL A 5 4.18 4.67 3.82
N CYS A 6 4.37 5.03 2.55
CA CYS A 6 5.66 4.83 1.89
C CYS A 6 6.68 5.80 2.49
N THR A 7 7.76 5.27 3.05
CA THR A 7 8.77 6.10 3.71
C THR A 7 9.64 6.87 2.72
N ILE A 8 9.54 6.56 1.43
CA ILE A 8 10.36 7.21 0.41
C ILE A 8 9.65 8.46 -0.15
N CYS A 9 8.36 8.35 -0.48
CA CYS A 9 7.65 9.46 -1.14
C CYS A 9 6.44 9.98 -0.36
N GLY A 10 6.02 9.27 0.71
CA GLY A 10 4.89 9.69 1.52
C GLY A 10 3.52 9.21 1.03
N TYR A 11 3.47 8.36 0.01
CA TYR A 11 2.20 7.80 -0.44
C TYR A 11 1.57 6.99 0.69
N VAL A 12 0.25 7.14 0.88
CA VAL A 12 -0.47 6.43 1.93
C VAL A 12 -1.37 5.37 1.31
N TYR A 13 -1.17 4.11 1.73
CA TYR A 13 -2.08 3.03 1.40
C TYR A 13 -3.22 3.03 2.42
N ASP A 14 -4.43 3.27 1.96
CA ASP A 14 -5.64 3.22 2.79
C ASP A 14 -6.36 1.91 2.50
N PRO A 15 -6.41 0.95 3.46
CA PRO A 15 -7.07 -0.33 3.21
C PRO A 15 -8.53 -0.21 2.81
N GLU A 16 -9.23 0.83 3.28
CA GLU A 16 -10.64 1.01 2.92
C GLU A 16 -10.81 1.36 1.45
N LYS A 17 -9.82 2.01 0.87
CA LYS A 17 -9.86 2.41 -0.55
C LYS A 17 -9.17 1.37 -1.44
N GLY A 18 -8.22 0.64 -0.89
CA GLY A 18 -7.39 -0.27 -1.66
C GLY A 18 -6.54 0.44 -2.68
N ASP A 19 -6.17 -0.27 -3.73
CA ASP A 19 -5.44 0.30 -4.85
C ASP A 19 -5.87 -0.45 -6.11
N PRO A 20 -7.07 -0.14 -6.64
CA PRO A 20 -7.63 -0.88 -7.77
C PRO A 20 -6.76 -0.84 -9.02
N ASP A 21 -6.00 0.24 -9.20
CA ASP A 21 -5.10 0.37 -10.35
C ASP A 21 -3.99 -0.69 -10.32
N GLN A 22 -3.69 -1.23 -9.15
CA GLN A 22 -2.71 -2.29 -8.98
C GLN A 22 -3.36 -3.62 -8.62
N GLY A 23 -4.67 -3.74 -8.82
CA GLY A 23 -5.37 -4.98 -8.56
C GLY A 23 -5.68 -5.24 -7.09
N VAL A 24 -5.60 -4.23 -6.23
CA VAL A 24 -5.90 -4.34 -4.81
C VAL A 24 -7.30 -3.79 -4.55
N ALA A 25 -8.25 -4.68 -4.25
CA ALA A 25 -9.64 -4.30 -4.04
C ALA A 25 -9.81 -3.46 -2.77
N PRO A 26 -10.79 -2.53 -2.73
CA PRO A 26 -11.13 -1.83 -1.49
C PRO A 26 -11.46 -2.83 -0.38
N GLY A 27 -11.02 -2.55 0.83
CA GLY A 27 -11.25 -3.43 1.98
C GLY A 27 -10.15 -4.47 2.18
N THR A 28 -9.06 -4.41 1.41
CA THR A 28 -7.93 -5.33 1.56
C THR A 28 -6.98 -4.82 2.64
N ALA A 29 -6.79 -5.61 3.70
CA ALA A 29 -5.84 -5.26 4.74
C ALA A 29 -4.41 -5.34 4.20
N TRP A 30 -3.50 -4.56 4.80
CA TRP A 30 -2.11 -4.50 4.31
C TRP A 30 -1.45 -5.89 4.24
N GLU A 31 -1.67 -6.72 5.25
CA GLU A 31 -1.09 -8.06 5.29
C GLU A 31 -1.63 -8.98 4.19
N ASP A 32 -2.77 -8.64 3.61
CA ASP A 32 -3.37 -9.40 2.51
C ASP A 32 -2.94 -8.88 1.14
N VAL A 33 -2.24 -7.75 1.11
CA VAL A 33 -1.71 -7.21 -0.15
C VAL A 33 -0.52 -8.08 -0.58
N SER A 34 -0.49 -8.42 -1.88
CA SER A 34 0.58 -9.24 -2.45
C SER A 34 1.96 -8.66 -2.13
N ASP A 35 2.94 -9.54 -1.89
CA ASP A 35 4.33 -9.12 -1.69
C ASP A 35 4.91 -8.43 -2.91
N ASP A 36 4.29 -8.59 -4.08
CA ASP A 36 4.71 -7.94 -5.32
C ASP A 36 4.22 -6.50 -5.42
N TYR A 37 3.41 -6.05 -4.47
CA TYR A 37 2.87 -4.69 -4.49
C TYR A 37 4.01 -3.67 -4.43
N VAL A 38 3.90 -2.64 -5.25
CA VAL A 38 4.86 -1.54 -5.26
C VAL A 38 4.13 -0.21 -5.09
N CYS A 39 4.83 0.78 -4.54
CA CYS A 39 4.27 2.12 -4.39
C CYS A 39 3.93 2.69 -5.77
N PRO A 40 2.68 3.11 -6.00
CA PRO A 40 2.29 3.65 -7.31
C PRO A 40 2.93 5.00 -7.61
N ALA A 41 3.46 5.68 -6.60
CA ALA A 41 4.07 7.00 -6.77
C ALA A 41 5.56 6.92 -7.06
N CYS A 42 6.30 6.01 -6.39
CA CYS A 42 7.76 5.95 -6.54
C CYS A 42 8.31 4.56 -6.90
N GLY A 43 7.48 3.53 -6.86
CA GLY A 43 7.86 2.20 -7.33
C GLY A 43 8.63 1.32 -6.36
N VAL A 44 8.80 1.73 -5.10
CA VAL A 44 9.47 0.88 -4.11
C VAL A 44 8.54 -0.22 -3.61
N GLY A 45 9.11 -1.29 -3.08
CA GLY A 45 8.34 -2.43 -2.60
C GLY A 45 7.69 -2.21 -1.24
N LYS A 46 6.93 -3.22 -0.80
CA LYS A 46 6.22 -3.16 0.49
C LYS A 46 7.14 -2.93 1.68
N ASP A 47 8.37 -3.39 1.61
CA ASP A 47 9.33 -3.26 2.69
C ASP A 47 9.69 -1.81 3.02
N MET A 48 9.39 -0.88 2.13
CA MET A 48 9.59 0.55 2.36
C MET A 48 8.39 1.23 2.99
N PHE A 49 7.32 0.50 3.27
CA PHE A 49 6.12 1.05 3.91
C PHE A 49 6.19 0.83 5.42
N GLU A 50 5.68 1.79 6.15
CA GLU A 50 5.56 1.69 7.61
C GLU A 50 4.14 1.99 8.02
N GLU A 51 3.75 1.50 9.19
CA GLU A 51 2.45 1.78 9.77
C GLU A 51 2.33 3.29 10.03
N ALA A 52 1.25 3.86 9.54
CA ALA A 52 1.04 5.29 9.68
C ALA A 52 0.49 5.64 11.07
#